data_2453452e44c8bd8f2a08811a20880b97
#
_entry.id   2453452e44c8bd8f2a08811a20880b97
#
_cell.length_a   1.000
_cell.length_b   1.000
_cell.length_c   1.000
_cell.angle_alpha   90.00
_cell.angle_beta   90.00
_cell.angle_gamma   90.00
#
_symmetry.space_group_name_H-M   'P 1'
#
loop_
_entity.id
_entity.type
_entity.pdbx_description
1 polymer ?
#
loop_
_entity_poly.entity_id
_entity_poly.type
_entity_poly.pdbx_seq_one_letter_code
_entity_poly.pdbx_strand_id
1 'polypeptide(L)'
;MYNASIKKPVWLAAVLYLSVLTGSALGEDVTVSYAALTAAYMDHIVAIEKGYILEEGLNVKIMRAGGGTATQTLLSGQLHFSSSAGTALSAALRGGLVKIVYTNMSRPTYRLVSNKPEIKTLQDLVGKKIAINTFGDTGHLATLLLFKKYGLDTKSFLFIAVRNEARFPAFVSGSVDAAPLSPRDIAQVGPLKGHILADTTKEVQLVWNGVAVSSKLLAENPLLVERFLRAVAKGREFARRYKEPTIAMIAKYTPTPSDVLSLDYDTVLGSMTESGWVTDDVLRDEIMTRGELIKVTKLPEAGQLFDYRIIKKVYAELKKSWKPKL
;
A
#
# COMPACT_ATOMS: atom_id res chain seq x y z
N MET A 1 94.76 19.27 -13.51
CA MET A 1 93.64 19.72 -12.71
C MET A 1 92.37 19.59 -13.52
N TYR A 2 91.66 18.49 -13.34
CA TYR A 2 90.44 18.20 -14.10
C TYR A 2 89.32 17.94 -13.09
N ASN A 3 88.31 18.81 -13.09
CA ASN A 3 87.15 18.71 -12.21
C ASN A 3 86.04 17.99 -12.99
N ALA A 4 85.75 16.77 -12.66
CA ALA A 4 84.65 16.02 -13.24
C ALA A 4 83.38 16.16 -12.43
N SER A 5 82.39 16.88 -12.99
CA SER A 5 81.07 17.08 -12.42
C SER A 5 80.18 15.88 -12.81
N ILE A 6 79.84 15.08 -11.85
CA ILE A 6 78.86 13.96 -12.03
C ILE A 6 77.44 14.48 -11.92
N LYS A 7 76.71 14.52 -13.05
CA LYS A 7 75.29 14.77 -13.10
C LYS A 7 74.53 13.51 -12.68
N LYS A 8 73.76 13.59 -11.57
CA LYS A 8 72.81 12.52 -11.19
C LYS A 8 71.48 12.69 -11.97
N PRO A 9 70.91 11.63 -12.51
CA PRO A 9 69.60 11.69 -13.14
C PRO A 9 68.51 11.68 -12.06
N VAL A 10 67.64 12.71 -12.08
CA VAL A 10 66.44 12.80 -11.25
C VAL A 10 65.34 11.98 -11.93
N TRP A 11 65.05 10.83 -11.38
CA TRP A 11 63.86 10.04 -11.76
C TRP A 11 62.68 10.65 -11.01
N LEU A 12 61.83 11.43 -11.69
CA LEU A 12 60.52 11.84 -11.21
C LEU A 12 59.60 10.61 -11.29
N ALA A 13 59.37 9.93 -10.17
CA ALA A 13 58.31 8.96 -10.04
C ALA A 13 56.98 9.73 -9.85
N ALA A 14 56.22 9.89 -10.93
CA ALA A 14 54.85 10.36 -10.87
C ALA A 14 53.97 9.21 -10.30
N VAL A 15 53.74 9.25 -8.99
CA VAL A 15 52.73 8.38 -8.33
C VAL A 15 51.38 8.99 -8.66
N LEU A 16 50.69 8.41 -9.66
CA LEU A 16 49.28 8.67 -9.90
C LEU A 16 48.50 8.06 -8.74
N TYR A 17 48.11 8.89 -7.77
CA TYR A 17 47.10 8.53 -6.77
C TYR A 17 45.75 8.47 -7.48
N LEU A 18 45.37 7.27 -7.93
CA LEU A 18 44.00 6.96 -8.31
C LEU A 18 43.19 6.85 -7.00
N SER A 19 42.74 7.99 -6.48
CA SER A 19 41.71 8.02 -5.42
C SER A 19 40.41 7.47 -6.02
N VAL A 20 40.21 6.15 -5.88
CA VAL A 20 38.89 5.56 -6.01
C VAL A 20 38.03 6.16 -4.92
N LEU A 21 37.31 7.20 -5.28
CA LEU A 21 36.18 7.69 -4.50
C LEU A 21 35.13 6.58 -4.47
N THR A 22 35.28 5.64 -3.53
CA THR A 22 34.16 4.83 -3.05
C THR A 22 33.27 5.78 -2.24
N GLY A 23 32.64 6.72 -2.92
CA GLY A 23 31.48 7.39 -2.38
C GLY A 23 30.44 6.29 -2.16
N SER A 24 30.19 5.91 -0.91
CA SER A 24 28.95 5.25 -0.56
C SER A 24 27.86 6.17 -1.11
N ALA A 25 27.31 5.83 -2.25
CA ALA A 25 26.16 6.53 -2.79
C ALA A 25 25.08 6.39 -1.72
N LEU A 26 24.94 7.43 -0.89
CA LEU A 26 23.81 7.54 0.03
C LEU A 26 22.57 7.42 -0.85
N GLY A 27 21.77 6.39 -0.61
CA GLY A 27 20.58 6.14 -1.42
C GLY A 27 19.71 7.40 -1.43
N GLU A 28 19.03 7.65 -2.54
CA GLU A 28 18.07 8.75 -2.66
C GLU A 28 16.94 8.57 -1.66
N ASP A 29 16.71 9.56 -0.80
CA ASP A 29 15.67 9.50 0.23
C ASP A 29 14.29 9.60 -0.40
N VAL A 30 13.44 8.61 -0.15
CA VAL A 30 12.03 8.60 -0.56
C VAL A 30 11.11 8.43 0.62
N THR A 31 10.05 9.23 0.68
CA THR A 31 9.04 9.13 1.72
C THR A 31 7.86 8.32 1.24
N VAL A 32 7.50 7.28 2.00
CA VAL A 32 6.38 6.37 1.70
C VAL A 32 5.40 6.33 2.86
N SER A 33 4.11 6.48 2.59
CA SER A 33 3.09 6.40 3.64
C SER A 33 2.50 5.01 3.79
N TYR A 34 2.25 4.63 5.05
CA TYR A 34 1.48 3.44 5.42
C TYR A 34 0.52 3.78 6.56
N ALA A 35 -0.72 3.32 6.47
CA ALA A 35 -1.68 3.45 7.58
C ALA A 35 -1.24 2.60 8.79
N ALA A 36 -0.76 1.37 8.53
CA ALA A 36 -0.10 0.49 9.49
C ALA A 36 0.81 -0.47 8.70
N LEU A 37 1.90 -0.96 9.27
CA LEU A 37 2.72 -1.99 8.64
C LEU A 37 2.22 -3.37 9.10
N THR A 38 1.38 -3.99 8.28
CA THR A 38 0.76 -5.30 8.49
C THR A 38 0.98 -6.18 7.26
N ALA A 39 0.46 -7.40 7.27
CA ALA A 39 0.54 -8.30 6.12
C ALA A 39 0.00 -7.67 4.82
N ALA A 40 -0.93 -6.73 4.89
CA ALA A 40 -1.45 -6.01 3.72
C ALA A 40 -0.38 -5.24 2.92
N TYR A 41 0.79 -5.03 3.50
CA TYR A 41 1.96 -4.37 2.87
C TYR A 41 3.18 -5.30 2.82
N MET A 42 2.97 -6.61 2.78
CA MET A 42 4.07 -7.59 2.82
C MET A 42 5.05 -7.44 1.66
N ASP A 43 4.60 -7.00 0.49
CA ASP A 43 5.44 -6.68 -0.65
C ASP A 43 6.45 -5.54 -0.34
N HIS A 44 5.99 -4.48 0.29
CA HIS A 44 6.82 -3.35 0.72
C HIS A 44 7.73 -3.73 1.90
N ILE A 45 7.19 -4.46 2.90
CA ILE A 45 7.97 -4.91 4.07
C ILE A 45 9.12 -5.79 3.60
N VAL A 46 8.86 -6.75 2.73
CA VAL A 46 9.90 -7.62 2.16
C VAL A 46 10.89 -6.83 1.33
N ALA A 47 10.43 -5.84 0.54
CA ALA A 47 11.33 -5.00 -0.25
C ALA A 47 12.33 -4.23 0.65
N ILE A 48 11.89 -3.79 1.82
CA ILE A 48 12.74 -3.12 2.83
C ILE A 48 13.66 -4.15 3.49
N GLU A 49 13.13 -5.24 4.05
CA GLU A 49 13.85 -6.20 4.85
C GLU A 49 14.88 -7.02 4.06
N LYS A 50 14.61 -7.31 2.78
CA LYS A 50 15.53 -7.98 1.86
C LYS A 50 16.54 -7.03 1.22
N GLY A 51 16.46 -5.72 1.51
CA GLY A 51 17.35 -4.72 0.94
C GLY A 51 17.07 -4.38 -0.52
N TYR A 52 15.97 -4.82 -1.12
CA TYR A 52 15.66 -4.53 -2.53
C TYR A 52 15.49 -3.04 -2.80
N ILE A 53 15.04 -2.26 -1.81
CA ILE A 53 15.00 -0.79 -1.88
C ILE A 53 16.42 -0.22 -2.02
N LEU A 54 17.37 -0.71 -1.21
CA LEU A 54 18.77 -0.27 -1.22
C LEU A 54 19.49 -0.69 -2.51
N GLU A 55 19.17 -1.90 -3.05
CA GLU A 55 19.69 -2.34 -4.36
C GLU A 55 19.33 -1.37 -5.50
N GLU A 56 18.19 -0.70 -5.40
CA GLU A 56 17.74 0.30 -6.37
C GLU A 56 18.27 1.71 -6.03
N GLY A 57 19.22 1.83 -5.09
CA GLY A 57 19.79 3.12 -4.67
C GLY A 57 18.80 4.04 -3.96
N LEU A 58 17.81 3.49 -3.27
CA LEU A 58 16.80 4.24 -2.54
C LEU A 58 16.92 4.00 -1.03
N ASN A 59 16.50 5.00 -0.25
CA ASN A 59 16.39 4.92 1.19
C ASN A 59 14.98 5.36 1.62
N VAL A 60 14.20 4.45 2.23
CA VAL A 60 12.79 4.70 2.56
C VAL A 60 12.64 5.37 3.92
N LYS A 61 12.00 6.54 3.95
CA LYS A 61 11.46 7.18 5.15
C LYS A 61 9.96 6.86 5.27
N ILE A 62 9.60 6.17 6.34
CA ILE A 62 8.23 5.73 6.58
C ILE A 62 7.44 6.86 7.25
N MET A 63 6.33 7.27 6.62
CA MET A 63 5.33 8.15 7.21
C MET A 63 4.11 7.33 7.64
N ARG A 64 3.76 7.36 8.92
CA ARG A 64 2.52 6.76 9.42
C ARG A 64 1.36 7.71 9.18
N ALA A 65 0.49 7.39 8.21
CA ALA A 65 -0.67 8.21 7.88
C ALA A 65 -1.80 7.37 7.29
N GLY A 66 -3.02 7.63 7.71
CA GLY A 66 -4.23 7.09 7.07
C GLY A 66 -4.40 7.65 5.65
N GLY A 67 -5.19 6.96 4.82
CA GLY A 67 -5.30 7.24 3.39
C GLY A 67 -5.65 8.69 3.03
N GLY A 68 -6.53 9.34 3.80
CA GLY A 68 -6.90 10.75 3.61
C GLY A 68 -5.71 11.70 3.78
N THR A 69 -5.02 11.63 4.92
CA THR A 69 -3.81 12.42 5.20
C THR A 69 -2.70 12.10 4.19
N ALA A 70 -2.46 10.80 3.92
CA ALA A 70 -1.47 10.38 2.93
C ALA A 70 -1.72 10.99 1.54
N THR A 71 -2.99 11.02 1.11
CA THR A 71 -3.35 11.61 -0.19
C THR A 71 -3.13 13.12 -0.22
N GLN A 72 -3.48 13.84 0.85
CA GLN A 72 -3.20 15.28 0.96
C GLN A 72 -1.70 15.57 0.91
N THR A 73 -0.90 14.82 1.67
CA THR A 73 0.57 14.97 1.70
C THR A 73 1.20 14.60 0.35
N LEU A 74 0.62 13.64 -0.39
CA LEU A 74 1.03 13.30 -1.75
C LEU A 74 0.76 14.46 -2.73
N LEU A 75 -0.42 15.06 -2.65
CA LEU A 75 -0.82 16.20 -3.49
C LEU A 75 0.00 17.46 -3.22
N SER A 76 0.44 17.68 -1.98
CA SER A 76 1.34 18.79 -1.61
C SER A 76 2.80 18.59 -2.05
N GLY A 77 3.16 17.37 -2.54
CA GLY A 77 4.53 17.04 -2.94
C GLY A 77 5.47 16.69 -1.78
N GLN A 78 4.98 16.61 -0.55
CA GLN A 78 5.79 16.23 0.64
C GLN A 78 5.93 14.72 0.79
N LEU A 79 5.16 13.93 0.05
CA LEU A 79 5.20 12.48 0.00
C LEU A 79 5.51 12.03 -1.42
N HIS A 80 6.44 11.08 -1.58
CA HIS A 80 6.76 10.52 -2.89
C HIS A 80 5.77 9.42 -3.29
N PHE A 81 5.46 8.50 -2.37
CA PHE A 81 4.64 7.33 -2.64
C PHE A 81 3.59 7.13 -1.55
N SER A 82 2.33 6.98 -1.95
CA SER A 82 1.26 6.56 -1.05
C SER A 82 0.90 5.11 -1.29
N SER A 83 0.92 4.29 -0.24
CA SER A 83 0.47 2.90 -0.32
C SER A 83 -1.05 2.74 -0.30
N SER A 84 -1.80 3.82 -0.08
CA SER A 84 -3.26 3.83 0.00
C SER A 84 -3.89 4.13 -1.37
N ALA A 85 -3.61 3.28 -2.38
CA ALA A 85 -4.03 3.48 -3.76
C ALA A 85 -5.54 3.76 -3.91
N GLY A 86 -6.38 3.03 -3.19
CA GLY A 86 -7.83 3.22 -3.27
C GLY A 86 -8.31 4.58 -2.79
N THR A 87 -7.74 5.13 -1.71
CA THR A 87 -8.09 6.47 -1.23
C THR A 87 -7.56 7.55 -2.18
N ALA A 88 -6.34 7.37 -2.70
CA ALA A 88 -5.76 8.26 -3.71
C ALA A 88 -6.59 8.26 -5.01
N LEU A 89 -7.13 7.10 -5.42
CA LEU A 89 -8.05 6.99 -6.56
C LEU A 89 -9.34 7.79 -6.33
N SER A 90 -9.90 7.77 -5.13
CA SER A 90 -11.06 8.61 -4.80
C SER A 90 -10.77 10.11 -4.95
N ALA A 91 -9.55 10.54 -4.63
CA ALA A 91 -9.12 11.92 -4.84
C ALA A 91 -8.89 12.23 -6.33
N ALA A 92 -8.29 11.29 -7.08
CA ALA A 92 -8.08 11.44 -8.52
C ALA A 92 -9.41 11.57 -9.29
N LEU A 93 -10.42 10.78 -8.92
CA LEU A 93 -11.78 10.90 -9.47
C LEU A 93 -12.43 12.27 -9.23
N ARG A 94 -12.04 12.97 -8.16
CA ARG A 94 -12.47 14.33 -7.85
C ARG A 94 -11.55 15.41 -8.44
N GLY A 95 -10.67 15.04 -9.38
CA GLY A 95 -9.75 15.97 -10.05
C GLY A 95 -8.39 16.14 -9.38
N GLY A 96 -8.07 15.36 -8.33
CA GLY A 96 -6.74 15.36 -7.72
C GLY A 96 -5.68 14.86 -8.71
N LEU A 97 -4.54 15.56 -8.78
CA LEU A 97 -3.44 15.26 -9.71
C LEU A 97 -2.57 14.11 -9.19
N VAL A 98 -3.16 12.93 -9.06
CA VAL A 98 -2.49 11.68 -8.68
C VAL A 98 -2.74 10.58 -9.68
N LYS A 99 -1.81 9.63 -9.77
CA LYS A 99 -1.87 8.42 -10.59
C LYS A 99 -1.67 7.19 -9.75
N ILE A 100 -2.43 6.13 -10.03
CA ILE A 100 -2.20 4.80 -9.49
C ILE A 100 -1.24 4.08 -10.44
N VAL A 101 -0.04 3.77 -9.97
CA VAL A 101 1.04 3.17 -10.77
C VAL A 101 1.26 1.69 -10.47
N TYR A 102 0.65 1.20 -9.38
CA TYR A 102 0.70 -0.20 -8.97
C TYR A 102 -0.53 -0.52 -8.13
N THR A 103 -1.18 -1.65 -8.41
CA THR A 103 -2.31 -2.17 -7.62
C THR A 103 -1.95 -3.54 -7.08
N ASN A 104 -1.59 -3.59 -5.80
CA ASN A 104 -1.28 -4.85 -5.14
C ASN A 104 -2.55 -5.65 -4.84
N MET A 105 -3.57 -4.99 -4.32
CA MET A 105 -4.81 -5.63 -3.87
C MET A 105 -6.03 -4.91 -4.45
N SER A 106 -6.91 -5.70 -5.06
CA SER A 106 -8.21 -5.26 -5.59
C SER A 106 -9.41 -5.84 -4.82
N ARG A 107 -9.15 -6.45 -3.67
CA ARG A 107 -10.17 -6.92 -2.72
C ARG A 107 -9.76 -6.50 -1.32
N PRO A 108 -10.53 -5.63 -0.65
CA PRO A 108 -10.26 -5.25 0.73
C PRO A 108 -10.41 -6.44 1.68
N THR A 109 -9.48 -6.61 2.62
CA THR A 109 -9.52 -7.75 3.57
C THR A 109 -10.23 -7.40 4.88
N TYR A 110 -11.29 -6.62 4.80
CA TYR A 110 -12.09 -6.28 5.97
C TYR A 110 -13.24 -7.27 6.17
N ARG A 111 -13.62 -7.44 7.43
CA ARG A 111 -14.92 -7.98 7.79
C ARG A 111 -15.70 -6.91 8.53
N LEU A 112 -16.96 -6.73 8.18
CA LEU A 112 -17.85 -5.86 8.93
C LEU A 112 -18.31 -6.63 10.15
N VAL A 113 -17.92 -6.14 11.33
CA VAL A 113 -18.12 -6.82 12.62
C VAL A 113 -18.94 -5.94 13.55
N SER A 114 -19.84 -6.54 14.33
CA SER A 114 -20.52 -5.89 15.45
C SER A 114 -20.22 -6.60 16.77
N ASN A 115 -20.07 -5.86 17.85
CA ASN A 115 -19.96 -6.39 19.22
C ASN A 115 -21.29 -6.33 19.99
N LYS A 116 -22.37 -5.93 19.34
CA LYS A 116 -23.70 -5.83 19.93
C LYS A 116 -24.46 -7.15 19.75
N PRO A 117 -24.95 -7.81 20.81
CA PRO A 117 -25.64 -9.10 20.71
C PRO A 117 -26.90 -9.08 19.84
N GLU A 118 -27.56 -7.93 19.76
CA GLU A 118 -28.77 -7.72 18.96
C GLU A 118 -28.50 -7.49 17.48
N ILE A 119 -27.27 -7.15 17.08
CA ILE A 119 -26.89 -6.89 15.69
C ILE A 119 -26.30 -8.17 15.08
N LYS A 120 -27.07 -8.88 14.26
CA LYS A 120 -26.71 -10.16 13.67
C LYS A 120 -26.67 -10.15 12.14
N THR A 121 -27.30 -9.14 11.54
CA THR A 121 -27.39 -8.97 10.10
C THR A 121 -26.99 -7.55 9.68
N LEU A 122 -26.76 -7.34 8.38
CA LEU A 122 -26.50 -5.99 7.85
C LEU A 122 -27.70 -5.05 8.04
N GLN A 123 -28.94 -5.61 8.01
CA GLN A 123 -30.17 -4.85 8.22
C GLN A 123 -30.26 -4.26 9.62
N ASP A 124 -29.74 -4.95 10.64
CA ASP A 124 -29.76 -4.48 12.03
C ASP A 124 -28.86 -3.24 12.25
N LEU A 125 -28.01 -2.92 11.27
CA LEU A 125 -27.15 -1.72 11.29
C LEU A 125 -27.87 -0.43 10.89
N VAL A 126 -29.13 -0.47 10.46
CA VAL A 126 -29.91 0.72 10.15
C VAL A 126 -30.00 1.63 11.38
N GLY A 127 -29.59 2.90 11.22
CA GLY A 127 -29.53 3.88 12.30
C GLY A 127 -28.39 3.66 13.33
N LYS A 128 -27.53 2.67 13.13
CA LYS A 128 -26.41 2.37 14.03
C LYS A 128 -25.12 3.08 13.59
N LYS A 129 -24.20 3.28 14.55
CA LYS A 129 -22.93 3.95 14.34
C LYS A 129 -21.90 2.96 13.79
N ILE A 130 -21.42 3.21 12.59
CA ILE A 130 -20.40 2.40 11.90
C ILE A 130 -19.11 3.20 11.81
N ALA A 131 -18.03 2.72 12.43
CA ALA A 131 -16.74 3.38 12.36
C ALA A 131 -16.11 3.21 10.97
N ILE A 132 -15.61 4.30 10.40
CA ILE A 132 -14.78 4.35 9.20
C ILE A 132 -13.53 5.17 9.49
N ASN A 133 -12.47 5.07 8.68
CA ASN A 133 -11.30 5.94 8.89
C ASN A 133 -11.56 7.37 8.36
N THR A 134 -11.98 7.49 7.10
CA THR A 134 -12.41 8.75 6.47
C THR A 134 -13.52 8.48 5.46
N PHE A 135 -14.38 9.47 5.22
CA PHE A 135 -15.37 9.38 4.16
C PHE A 135 -14.71 9.25 2.78
N GLY A 136 -15.13 8.23 2.01
CA GLY A 136 -14.58 7.91 0.70
C GLY A 136 -13.29 7.08 0.72
N ASP A 137 -12.83 6.64 1.91
CA ASP A 137 -11.77 5.64 1.97
C ASP A 137 -12.28 4.25 1.58
N THR A 138 -11.37 3.31 1.39
CA THR A 138 -11.73 1.98 0.91
C THR A 138 -12.61 1.21 1.90
N GLY A 139 -12.41 1.36 3.21
CA GLY A 139 -13.25 0.72 4.23
C GLY A 139 -14.70 1.22 4.19
N HIS A 140 -14.88 2.53 4.07
CA HIS A 140 -16.19 3.15 3.89
C HIS A 140 -16.87 2.66 2.60
N LEU A 141 -16.15 2.74 1.45
CA LEU A 141 -16.74 2.36 0.17
C LEU A 141 -17.05 0.86 0.08
N ALA A 142 -16.19 0.01 0.64
CA ALA A 142 -16.44 -1.42 0.72
C ALA A 142 -17.71 -1.74 1.54
N THR A 143 -17.92 -1.01 2.64
CA THR A 143 -19.14 -1.14 3.45
C THR A 143 -20.39 -0.67 2.68
N LEU A 144 -20.30 0.44 1.96
CA LEU A 144 -21.39 0.91 1.09
C LEU A 144 -21.71 -0.09 -0.02
N LEU A 145 -20.68 -0.73 -0.63
CA LEU A 145 -20.89 -1.77 -1.64
C LEU A 145 -21.59 -3.00 -1.08
N LEU A 146 -21.24 -3.44 0.14
CA LEU A 146 -21.98 -4.49 0.82
C LEU A 146 -23.46 -4.12 0.98
N PHE A 147 -23.75 -2.94 1.49
CA PHE A 147 -25.14 -2.49 1.68
C PHE A 147 -25.91 -2.46 0.35
N LYS A 148 -25.30 -1.89 -0.71
CA LYS A 148 -25.89 -1.87 -2.05
C LYS A 148 -26.16 -3.29 -2.58
N LYS A 149 -25.18 -4.20 -2.43
CA LYS A 149 -25.32 -5.62 -2.84
C LYS A 149 -26.48 -6.32 -2.17
N TYR A 150 -26.74 -6.00 -0.90
CA TYR A 150 -27.85 -6.56 -0.11
C TYR A 150 -29.15 -5.74 -0.21
N GLY A 151 -29.24 -4.79 -1.14
CA GLY A 151 -30.44 -4.00 -1.40
C GLY A 151 -30.75 -2.98 -0.32
N LEU A 152 -29.78 -2.61 0.53
CA LEU A 152 -29.98 -1.68 1.64
C LEU A 152 -29.73 -0.24 1.19
N ASP A 153 -30.60 0.68 1.62
CA ASP A 153 -30.40 2.12 1.37
C ASP A 153 -29.19 2.63 2.18
N THR A 154 -28.13 2.99 1.46
CA THR A 154 -26.87 3.47 2.07
C THR A 154 -27.02 4.75 2.90
N LYS A 155 -28.13 5.50 2.75
CA LYS A 155 -28.42 6.71 3.54
C LYS A 155 -28.96 6.38 4.92
N SER A 156 -29.39 5.16 5.16
CA SER A 156 -29.99 4.72 6.43
C SER A 156 -28.94 4.40 7.51
N PHE A 157 -27.65 4.54 7.22
CA PHE A 157 -26.54 4.18 8.12
C PHE A 157 -25.77 5.42 8.61
N LEU A 158 -25.32 5.39 9.87
CA LEU A 158 -24.57 6.48 10.49
C LEU A 158 -23.07 6.16 10.48
N PHE A 159 -22.33 6.76 9.57
CA PHE A 159 -20.88 6.62 9.52
C PHE A 159 -20.19 7.64 10.43
N ILE A 160 -19.28 7.15 11.28
CA ILE A 160 -18.47 7.95 12.19
C ILE A 160 -17.01 7.85 11.77
N ALA A 161 -16.40 8.98 11.44
CA ALA A 161 -14.98 9.03 11.12
C ALA A 161 -14.15 8.87 12.39
N VAL A 162 -13.37 7.79 12.47
CA VAL A 162 -12.51 7.44 13.60
C VAL A 162 -11.14 7.09 13.05
N ARG A 163 -10.08 7.78 13.50
CA ARG A 163 -8.71 7.51 13.05
C ARG A 163 -8.37 6.02 13.18
N ASN A 164 -7.55 5.52 12.27
CA ASN A 164 -7.28 4.09 12.14
C ASN A 164 -6.86 3.43 13.46
N GLU A 165 -6.01 4.11 14.25
CA GLU A 165 -5.50 3.61 15.54
C GLU A 165 -6.58 3.57 16.63
N ALA A 166 -7.60 4.43 16.52
CA ALA A 166 -8.68 4.54 17.48
C ALA A 166 -9.91 3.68 17.11
N ARG A 167 -9.97 3.14 15.88
CA ARG A 167 -11.15 2.42 15.38
C ARG A 167 -11.40 1.13 16.15
N PHE A 168 -10.39 0.30 16.37
CA PHE A 168 -10.52 -0.92 17.17
C PHE A 168 -10.85 -0.62 18.65
N PRO A 169 -10.15 0.29 19.36
CA PRO A 169 -10.56 0.75 20.67
C PRO A 169 -12.01 1.27 20.75
N ALA A 170 -12.46 2.08 19.79
CA ALA A 170 -13.83 2.59 19.74
C ALA A 170 -14.87 1.45 19.58
N PHE A 171 -14.54 0.44 18.77
CA PHE A 171 -15.33 -0.77 18.62
C PHE A 171 -15.40 -1.56 19.94
N VAL A 172 -14.26 -1.82 20.58
CA VAL A 172 -14.20 -2.58 21.84
C VAL A 172 -14.94 -1.90 22.96
N SER A 173 -14.82 -0.56 23.09
CA SER A 173 -15.52 0.22 24.10
C SER A 173 -17.03 0.34 23.88
N GLY A 174 -17.54 -0.06 22.70
CA GLY A 174 -18.93 0.10 22.33
C GLY A 174 -19.33 1.53 21.96
N SER A 175 -18.37 2.43 21.74
CA SER A 175 -18.61 3.80 21.25
C SER A 175 -19.18 3.83 19.85
N VAL A 176 -18.94 2.77 19.08
CA VAL A 176 -19.55 2.48 17.78
C VAL A 176 -20.15 1.07 17.81
N ASP A 177 -21.16 0.84 16.99
CA ASP A 177 -21.94 -0.41 16.98
C ASP A 177 -21.33 -1.45 16.04
N ALA A 178 -20.63 -1.00 14.99
CA ALA A 178 -19.93 -1.86 14.05
C ALA A 178 -18.70 -1.16 13.45
N ALA A 179 -17.78 -1.97 12.91
CA ALA A 179 -16.61 -1.48 12.20
C ALA A 179 -16.14 -2.48 11.14
N PRO A 180 -15.58 -2.04 9.99
CA PRO A 180 -14.77 -2.87 9.11
C PRO A 180 -13.42 -3.12 9.78
N LEU A 181 -13.20 -4.34 10.24
CA LEU A 181 -12.00 -4.76 10.98
C LEU A 181 -11.10 -5.63 10.11
N SER A 182 -9.79 -5.53 10.33
CA SER A 182 -8.78 -6.41 9.71
C SER A 182 -8.81 -7.81 10.34
N PRO A 183 -8.24 -8.86 9.70
CA PRO A 183 -8.11 -10.19 10.29
C PRO A 183 -7.41 -10.14 11.67
N ARG A 184 -6.38 -9.32 11.82
CA ARG A 184 -5.71 -9.10 13.10
C ARG A 184 -6.63 -8.55 14.19
N ASP A 185 -7.42 -7.54 13.86
CA ASP A 185 -8.36 -6.95 14.82
C ASP A 185 -9.43 -7.97 15.23
N ILE A 186 -9.89 -8.79 14.27
CA ILE A 186 -10.87 -9.86 14.51
C ILE A 186 -10.32 -10.94 15.45
N ALA A 187 -9.06 -11.32 15.29
CA ALA A 187 -8.43 -12.26 16.20
C ALA A 187 -8.43 -11.76 17.66
N GLN A 188 -8.35 -10.43 17.85
CA GLN A 188 -8.45 -9.82 19.18
C GLN A 188 -9.91 -9.72 19.67
N VAL A 189 -10.89 -9.69 18.76
CA VAL A 189 -12.33 -9.64 19.09
C VAL A 189 -12.86 -11.01 19.60
N GLY A 190 -12.22 -12.13 19.25
CA GLY A 190 -12.69 -13.46 19.59
C GLY A 190 -13.20 -13.62 21.04
N PRO A 191 -12.49 -13.13 22.06
CA PRO A 191 -12.95 -13.14 23.44
C PRO A 191 -14.17 -12.24 23.72
N LEU A 192 -14.41 -11.23 22.87
CA LEU A 192 -15.45 -10.22 23.01
C LEU A 192 -16.78 -10.62 22.30
N LYS A 193 -16.84 -11.84 21.74
CA LYS A 193 -18.03 -12.39 21.05
C LYS A 193 -18.59 -11.48 19.95
N GLY A 194 -17.70 -10.91 19.11
CA GLY A 194 -18.12 -10.13 17.96
C GLY A 194 -18.80 -10.99 16.88
N HIS A 195 -19.82 -10.44 16.23
CA HIS A 195 -20.52 -11.08 15.09
C HIS A 195 -19.96 -10.55 13.78
N ILE A 196 -19.47 -11.45 12.90
CA ILE A 196 -19.09 -11.09 11.53
C ILE A 196 -20.38 -11.03 10.71
N LEU A 197 -20.71 -9.83 10.24
CA LEU A 197 -21.92 -9.58 9.45
C LEU A 197 -21.68 -9.77 7.94
N ALA A 198 -20.48 -9.48 7.45
CA ALA A 198 -20.08 -9.67 6.05
C ALA A 198 -18.56 -9.71 5.90
N ASP A 199 -18.10 -10.34 4.80
CA ASP A 199 -16.68 -10.49 4.47
C ASP A 199 -16.38 -9.80 3.12
N THR A 200 -15.75 -8.62 3.15
CA THR A 200 -15.44 -7.87 1.93
C THR A 200 -14.45 -8.60 1.01
N THR A 201 -13.62 -9.50 1.54
CA THR A 201 -12.67 -10.30 0.75
C THR A 201 -13.37 -11.14 -0.30
N LYS A 202 -14.55 -11.66 0.04
CA LYS A 202 -15.35 -12.54 -0.82
C LYS A 202 -16.38 -11.78 -1.65
N GLU A 203 -16.83 -10.63 -1.16
CA GLU A 203 -18.03 -9.99 -1.61
C GLU A 203 -17.84 -8.68 -2.35
N VAL A 204 -16.67 -8.06 -2.20
CA VAL A 204 -16.38 -6.74 -2.75
C VAL A 204 -15.12 -6.78 -3.61
N GLN A 205 -15.20 -6.24 -4.82
CA GLN A 205 -14.05 -5.92 -5.65
C GLN A 205 -13.88 -4.40 -5.66
N LEU A 206 -12.73 -3.93 -5.17
CA LEU A 206 -12.44 -2.50 -5.05
C LEU A 206 -10.93 -2.33 -4.89
N VAL A 207 -10.30 -1.47 -5.71
CA VAL A 207 -8.87 -1.15 -5.57
C VAL A 207 -8.60 -0.65 -4.15
N TRP A 208 -7.68 -1.31 -3.48
CA TRP A 208 -7.37 -1.01 -2.08
C TRP A 208 -5.94 -0.57 -1.89
N ASN A 209 -4.99 -1.50 -1.85
CA ASN A 209 -3.56 -1.22 -1.66
C ASN A 209 -2.79 -1.26 -2.98
N GLY A 210 -1.74 -0.49 -3.03
CA GLY A 210 -0.88 -0.36 -4.19
C GLY A 210 0.02 0.85 -4.02
N VAL A 211 0.43 1.46 -5.11
CA VAL A 211 1.24 2.68 -5.09
C VAL A 211 0.55 3.76 -5.90
N ALA A 212 0.33 4.90 -5.24
CA ALA A 212 -0.08 6.15 -5.88
C ALA A 212 1.07 7.17 -5.80
N VAL A 213 1.20 7.96 -6.86
CA VAL A 213 2.17 9.05 -7.00
C VAL A 213 1.47 10.32 -7.47
N SER A 214 2.05 11.50 -7.20
CA SER A 214 1.57 12.72 -7.85
C SER A 214 1.84 12.67 -9.35
N SER A 215 0.93 13.26 -10.15
CA SER A 215 1.14 13.36 -11.60
C SER A 215 2.43 14.12 -11.94
N LYS A 216 2.82 15.07 -11.07
CA LYS A 216 4.07 15.81 -11.17
C LYS A 216 5.29 14.88 -11.02
N LEU A 217 5.36 14.10 -9.94
CA LEU A 217 6.48 13.17 -9.71
C LEU A 217 6.62 12.19 -10.88
N LEU A 218 5.50 11.63 -11.35
CA LEU A 218 5.50 10.68 -12.46
C LEU A 218 6.05 11.30 -13.77
N ALA A 219 5.74 12.57 -14.02
CA ALA A 219 6.21 13.29 -15.22
C ALA A 219 7.67 13.73 -15.10
N GLU A 220 8.10 14.25 -13.94
CA GLU A 220 9.41 14.83 -13.73
C GLU A 220 10.50 13.78 -13.41
N ASN A 221 10.14 12.70 -12.69
CA ASN A 221 11.09 11.63 -12.29
C ASN A 221 10.50 10.22 -12.44
N PRO A 222 10.15 9.77 -13.67
CA PRO A 222 9.63 8.42 -13.89
C PRO A 222 10.64 7.32 -13.53
N LEU A 223 11.94 7.63 -13.56
CA LEU A 223 12.99 6.67 -13.18
C LEU A 223 12.96 6.38 -11.67
N LEU A 224 12.71 7.37 -10.82
CA LEU A 224 12.52 7.16 -9.39
C LEU A 224 11.33 6.22 -9.13
N VAL A 225 10.22 6.45 -9.85
CA VAL A 225 9.02 5.60 -9.74
C VAL A 225 9.35 4.16 -10.19
N GLU A 226 10.12 3.99 -11.27
CA GLU A 226 10.53 2.68 -11.78
C GLU A 226 11.40 1.92 -10.77
N ARG A 227 12.42 2.56 -10.20
CA ARG A 227 13.30 1.97 -9.18
C ARG A 227 12.49 1.51 -7.96
N PHE A 228 11.61 2.37 -7.46
CA PHE A 228 10.76 2.02 -6.31
C PHE A 228 9.84 0.84 -6.63
N LEU A 229 9.16 0.86 -7.77
CA LEU A 229 8.26 -0.21 -8.18
C LEU A 229 9.00 -1.53 -8.44
N ARG A 230 10.26 -1.48 -8.93
CA ARG A 230 11.09 -2.67 -9.10
C ARG A 230 11.41 -3.34 -7.76
N ALA A 231 11.77 -2.56 -6.76
CA ALA A 231 12.01 -3.07 -5.42
C ALA A 231 10.75 -3.70 -4.81
N VAL A 232 9.59 -3.02 -4.92
CA VAL A 232 8.30 -3.53 -4.42
C VAL A 232 7.87 -4.81 -5.17
N ALA A 233 8.07 -4.87 -6.49
CA ALA A 233 7.77 -6.06 -7.28
C ALA A 233 8.66 -7.26 -6.89
N LYS A 234 9.96 -7.05 -6.62
CA LYS A 234 10.84 -8.08 -6.05
C LYS A 234 10.31 -8.57 -4.68
N GLY A 235 9.92 -7.64 -3.82
CA GLY A 235 9.33 -7.95 -2.51
C GLY A 235 8.06 -8.77 -2.62
N ARG A 236 7.19 -8.42 -3.55
CA ARG A 236 5.96 -9.17 -3.84
C ARG A 236 6.24 -10.60 -4.29
N GLU A 237 7.16 -10.80 -5.24
CA GLU A 237 7.48 -12.14 -5.75
C GLU A 237 8.13 -13.01 -4.66
N PHE A 238 8.96 -12.43 -3.81
CA PHE A 238 9.48 -13.12 -2.63
C PHE A 238 8.35 -13.50 -1.66
N ALA A 239 7.49 -12.55 -1.31
CA ALA A 239 6.39 -12.76 -0.38
C ALA A 239 5.43 -13.87 -0.86
N ARG A 240 5.14 -13.94 -2.14
CA ARG A 240 4.28 -15.00 -2.72
C ARG A 240 4.91 -16.39 -2.65
N ARG A 241 6.24 -16.48 -2.64
CA ARG A 241 6.96 -17.75 -2.68
C ARG A 241 7.36 -18.28 -1.31
N TYR A 242 7.66 -17.41 -0.37
CA TYR A 242 8.27 -17.76 0.91
C TYR A 242 7.43 -17.27 2.09
N LYS A 243 6.44 -18.08 2.49
CA LYS A 243 5.47 -17.74 3.55
C LYS A 243 6.15 -17.45 4.88
N GLU A 244 6.87 -18.43 5.44
CA GLU A 244 7.45 -18.32 6.79
C GLU A 244 8.47 -17.19 6.92
N PRO A 245 9.43 -17.00 5.98
CA PRO A 245 10.30 -15.84 6.00
C PRO A 245 9.56 -14.52 5.92
N THR A 246 8.49 -14.45 5.13
CA THR A 246 7.67 -13.24 5.01
C THR A 246 6.95 -12.92 6.32
N ILE A 247 6.36 -13.92 6.98
CA ILE A 247 5.71 -13.77 8.28
C ILE A 247 6.72 -13.27 9.32
N ALA A 248 7.93 -13.83 9.36
CA ALA A 248 8.99 -13.38 10.25
C ALA A 248 9.39 -11.90 10.04
N MET A 249 9.40 -11.43 8.78
CA MET A 249 9.64 -10.02 8.48
C MET A 249 8.48 -9.14 8.95
N ILE A 250 7.23 -9.54 8.70
CA ILE A 250 6.04 -8.79 9.14
C ILE A 250 6.01 -8.66 10.67
N ALA A 251 6.36 -9.73 11.39
CA ALA A 251 6.38 -9.76 12.84
C ALA A 251 7.27 -8.68 13.48
N LYS A 252 8.30 -8.20 12.78
CA LYS A 252 9.16 -7.09 13.26
C LYS A 252 8.42 -5.76 13.36
N TYR A 253 7.32 -5.59 12.62
CA TYR A 253 6.58 -4.32 12.50
C TYR A 253 5.26 -4.32 13.28
N THR A 254 4.78 -5.48 13.69
CA THR A 254 3.49 -5.61 14.36
C THR A 254 3.55 -6.68 15.47
N PRO A 255 3.17 -6.33 16.70
CA PRO A 255 3.09 -7.29 17.81
C PRO A 255 1.83 -8.15 17.65
N THR A 256 1.85 -9.10 16.73
CA THR A 256 0.73 -9.99 16.40
C THR A 256 1.20 -11.44 16.56
N PRO A 257 0.44 -12.33 17.22
CA PRO A 257 0.75 -13.74 17.33
C PRO A 257 0.98 -14.41 15.96
N SER A 258 1.88 -15.40 15.92
CA SER A 258 2.32 -16.01 14.66
C SER A 258 1.20 -16.73 13.90
N ASP A 259 0.28 -17.36 14.61
CA ASP A 259 -0.91 -18.00 14.01
C ASP A 259 -1.85 -17.00 13.36
N VAL A 260 -2.05 -15.85 13.99
CA VAL A 260 -2.83 -14.73 13.43
C VAL A 260 -2.12 -14.12 12.23
N LEU A 261 -0.80 -13.96 12.27
CA LEU A 261 -0.01 -13.49 11.12
C LEU A 261 -0.07 -14.46 9.95
N SER A 262 -0.08 -15.77 10.22
CA SER A 262 -0.23 -16.79 9.19
C SER A 262 -1.58 -16.69 8.47
N LEU A 263 -2.68 -16.53 9.23
CA LEU A 263 -4.02 -16.32 8.68
C LEU A 263 -4.11 -15.01 7.89
N ASP A 264 -3.52 -13.94 8.42
CA ASP A 264 -3.50 -12.62 7.77
C ASP A 264 -2.71 -12.68 6.45
N TYR A 265 -1.55 -13.36 6.44
CA TYR A 265 -0.78 -13.60 5.23
C TYR A 265 -1.60 -14.33 4.15
N ASP A 266 -2.26 -15.45 4.49
CA ASP A 266 -3.06 -16.23 3.54
C ASP A 266 -4.24 -15.42 2.99
N THR A 267 -4.90 -14.63 3.84
CA THR A 267 -5.99 -13.73 3.45
C THR A 267 -5.51 -12.67 2.46
N VAL A 268 -4.37 -12.04 2.76
CA VAL A 268 -3.76 -11.01 1.90
C VAL A 268 -3.30 -11.64 0.58
N LEU A 269 -2.63 -12.78 0.62
CA LEU A 269 -2.17 -13.48 -0.58
C LEU A 269 -3.33 -13.79 -1.53
N GLY A 270 -4.47 -14.27 -1.00
CA GLY A 270 -5.69 -14.52 -1.76
C GLY A 270 -6.38 -13.28 -2.33
N SER A 271 -6.04 -12.09 -1.81
CA SER A 271 -6.59 -10.79 -2.24
C SER A 271 -5.68 -10.01 -3.18
N MET A 272 -4.44 -10.48 -3.37
CA MET A 272 -3.48 -9.85 -4.29
C MET A 272 -3.93 -9.98 -5.75
N THR A 273 -3.69 -8.93 -6.52
CA THR A 273 -3.80 -8.99 -7.98
C THR A 273 -2.79 -10.01 -8.53
N GLU A 274 -2.99 -10.49 -9.74
CA GLU A 274 -2.06 -11.46 -10.33
C GLU A 274 -0.66 -10.87 -10.58
N SER A 275 -0.60 -9.62 -11.04
CA SER A 275 0.62 -9.03 -11.59
C SER A 275 0.92 -7.59 -11.13
N GLY A 276 0.23 -7.06 -10.12
CA GLY A 276 0.45 -5.69 -9.67
C GLY A 276 -0.34 -4.63 -10.48
N TRP A 277 -1.26 -5.07 -11.30
CA TRP A 277 -2.27 -4.24 -12.00
C TRP A 277 -3.57 -5.00 -12.14
N VAL A 278 -4.62 -4.31 -12.52
CA VAL A 278 -5.93 -4.89 -12.84
C VAL A 278 -6.21 -4.72 -14.34
N THR A 279 -7.12 -5.54 -14.87
CA THR A 279 -7.52 -5.49 -16.28
C THR A 279 -8.37 -4.25 -16.58
N ASP A 280 -8.48 -3.90 -17.84
CA ASP A 280 -9.25 -2.71 -18.27
C ASP A 280 -10.73 -2.81 -17.90
N ASP A 281 -11.31 -4.02 -17.90
CA ASP A 281 -12.69 -4.24 -17.43
C ASP A 281 -12.83 -3.91 -15.95
N VAL A 282 -11.90 -4.41 -15.12
CA VAL A 282 -11.86 -4.10 -13.68
C VAL A 282 -11.65 -2.61 -13.43
N LEU A 283 -10.84 -1.92 -14.28
CA LEU A 283 -10.67 -0.47 -14.19
C LEU A 283 -11.97 0.28 -14.48
N ARG A 284 -12.69 -0.11 -15.52
CA ARG A 284 -13.98 0.52 -15.85
C ARG A 284 -14.99 0.35 -14.74
N ASP A 285 -15.14 -0.86 -14.22
CA ASP A 285 -16.07 -1.16 -13.11
C ASP A 285 -15.69 -0.40 -11.85
N GLU A 286 -14.39 -0.33 -11.53
CA GLU A 286 -13.86 0.42 -10.40
C GLU A 286 -14.19 1.92 -10.51
N ILE A 287 -13.96 2.53 -11.67
CA ILE A 287 -14.20 3.95 -11.93
C ILE A 287 -15.69 4.26 -11.81
N MET A 288 -16.55 3.47 -12.45
CA MET A 288 -18.01 3.64 -12.38
C MET A 288 -18.52 3.49 -10.94
N THR A 289 -18.18 2.37 -10.30
CA THR A 289 -18.66 2.03 -8.96
C THR A 289 -18.18 3.04 -7.92
N ARG A 290 -16.90 3.35 -7.92
CA ARG A 290 -16.33 4.32 -6.98
C ARG A 290 -16.85 5.72 -7.25
N GLY A 291 -16.94 6.13 -8.52
CA GLY A 291 -17.48 7.42 -8.92
C GLY A 291 -18.92 7.62 -8.44
N GLU A 292 -19.77 6.62 -8.60
CA GLU A 292 -21.15 6.63 -8.09
C GLU A 292 -21.16 6.80 -6.55
N LEU A 293 -20.39 5.98 -5.83
CA LEU A 293 -20.35 6.02 -4.38
C LEU A 293 -19.86 7.36 -3.81
N ILE A 294 -18.92 8.02 -4.49
CA ILE A 294 -18.41 9.34 -4.08
C ILE A 294 -19.08 10.50 -4.79
N LYS A 295 -20.14 10.22 -5.57
CA LYS A 295 -20.99 11.20 -6.27
C LYS A 295 -20.23 12.07 -7.28
N VAL A 296 -19.34 11.48 -8.07
CA VAL A 296 -18.68 12.13 -9.20
C VAL A 296 -19.57 12.00 -10.42
N THR A 297 -19.96 13.12 -11.01
CA THR A 297 -20.89 13.17 -12.17
C THR A 297 -20.19 13.00 -13.51
N LYS A 298 -18.93 13.45 -13.63
CA LYS A 298 -18.13 13.32 -14.84
C LYS A 298 -16.94 12.42 -14.55
N LEU A 299 -17.01 11.19 -15.02
CA LEU A 299 -15.96 10.21 -14.81
C LEU A 299 -14.78 10.45 -15.77
N PRO A 300 -13.53 10.51 -15.26
CA PRO A 300 -12.34 10.57 -16.09
C PRO A 300 -12.09 9.23 -16.81
N GLU A 301 -11.35 9.28 -17.91
CA GLU A 301 -10.84 8.09 -18.59
C GLU A 301 -9.83 7.33 -17.70
N ALA A 302 -9.77 5.99 -17.84
CA ALA A 302 -8.89 5.15 -17.03
C ALA A 302 -7.42 5.60 -17.10
N GLY A 303 -6.91 6.00 -18.26
CA GLY A 303 -5.55 6.51 -18.44
C GLY A 303 -5.25 7.83 -17.72
N GLN A 304 -6.29 8.58 -17.32
CA GLN A 304 -6.13 9.77 -16.48
C GLN A 304 -5.93 9.43 -15.01
N LEU A 305 -6.31 8.24 -14.59
CA LEU A 305 -6.32 7.78 -13.20
C LEU A 305 -5.21 6.75 -12.92
N PHE A 306 -4.95 5.86 -13.89
CA PHE A 306 -4.01 4.76 -13.78
C PHE A 306 -2.90 4.89 -14.81
N ASP A 307 -1.67 4.51 -14.41
CA ASP A 307 -0.54 4.36 -15.33
C ASP A 307 0.30 3.14 -14.96
N TYR A 308 -0.02 2.01 -15.55
CA TYR A 308 0.67 0.76 -15.30
C TYR A 308 1.85 0.48 -16.27
N ARG A 309 2.24 1.43 -17.11
CA ARG A 309 3.32 1.22 -18.11
C ARG A 309 4.63 0.83 -17.43
N ILE A 310 5.00 1.53 -16.35
CA ILE A 310 6.24 1.28 -15.62
C ILE A 310 6.21 -0.10 -14.94
N ILE A 311 5.16 -0.44 -14.21
CA ILE A 311 5.11 -1.74 -13.53
C ILE A 311 5.05 -2.92 -14.51
N LYS A 312 4.38 -2.78 -15.64
CA LYS A 312 4.36 -3.79 -16.71
C LYS A 312 5.77 -4.00 -17.30
N LYS A 313 6.52 -2.92 -17.54
CA LYS A 313 7.93 -2.97 -17.96
C LYS A 313 8.77 -3.70 -16.91
N VAL A 314 8.69 -3.29 -15.65
CA VAL A 314 9.42 -3.91 -14.53
C VAL A 314 9.18 -5.42 -14.45
N TYR A 315 7.94 -5.86 -14.53
CA TYR A 315 7.63 -7.30 -14.49
C TYR A 315 8.17 -8.05 -15.71
N ALA A 316 8.13 -7.44 -16.89
CA ALA A 316 8.71 -8.04 -18.09
C ALA A 316 10.24 -8.25 -17.97
N GLU A 317 10.93 -7.32 -17.31
CA GLU A 317 12.37 -7.41 -17.02
C GLU A 317 12.66 -8.47 -15.94
N LEU A 318 11.94 -8.44 -14.82
CA LEU A 318 12.13 -9.38 -13.71
C LEU A 318 11.90 -10.83 -14.12
N LYS A 319 10.89 -11.11 -14.95
CA LYS A 319 10.65 -12.47 -15.49
C LYS A 319 11.83 -13.04 -16.26
N LYS A 320 12.64 -12.20 -16.89
CA LYS A 320 13.79 -12.63 -17.71
C LYS A 320 15.05 -12.85 -16.89
N SER A 321 15.31 -12.02 -15.90
CA SER A 321 16.64 -11.91 -15.29
C SER A 321 16.67 -12.10 -13.78
N TRP A 322 15.52 -12.19 -13.10
CA TRP A 322 15.48 -12.23 -11.65
C TRP A 322 14.59 -13.33 -11.09
N LYS A 323 15.04 -13.96 -10.01
CA LYS A 323 14.25 -14.93 -9.23
C LYS A 323 14.46 -14.65 -7.75
N PRO A 324 13.39 -14.72 -6.92
CA PRO A 324 13.53 -14.53 -5.49
C PRO A 324 14.41 -15.62 -4.89
N LYS A 325 15.33 -15.20 -3.98
CA LYS A 325 16.20 -16.09 -3.20
C LYS A 325 15.94 -15.90 -1.72
N LEU A 326 16.02 -16.98 -0.95
CA LEU A 326 15.96 -16.95 0.51
C LEU A 326 17.07 -16.11 1.12
#